data_6f641ea2072cceaa11454894f6542869
#
_entry.id   6f641ea2072cceaa11454894f6542869
#
_cell.length_a   1.000
_cell.length_b   1.000
_cell.length_c   1.000
_cell.angle_alpha   90.00
_cell.angle_beta   90.00
_cell.angle_gamma   90.00
#
_symmetry.space_group_name_H-M   'P 1'
#
loop_
_entity.id
_entity.type
_entity.pdbx_description
1 polymer ?
#
loop_
_entity_poly.entity_id
_entity_poly.type
_entity_poly.pdbx_seq_one_letter_code
_entity_poly.pdbx_strand_id
1 'polypeptide(L)'
;MKLIQRNRDAAYLQYDKYVDFDNPMVMEKAMDLTKNCRSVYEKIETIYYFVRDEIDHTWDAKDSTITISASDVLEKKTGISYSKANLLAALMRANGIYTGFCYQRIKRFTYDN
;
A
#
# COMPACT_ATOMS: atom_id res chain seq x y z
N MET A 1 -6.83 7.38 0.82
CA MET A 1 -6.90 6.06 1.46
C MET A 1 -7.16 6.20 2.94
N LYS A 2 -7.98 5.33 3.46
CA LYS A 2 -8.39 5.40 4.84
C LYS A 2 -7.99 4.11 5.56
N LEU A 3 -7.35 4.25 6.70
CA LEU A 3 -6.93 3.09 7.48
C LEU A 3 -7.91 2.87 8.62
N ILE A 4 -8.47 1.68 8.68
CA ILE A 4 -9.44 1.31 9.71
C ILE A 4 -9.00 0.01 10.36
N GLN A 5 -8.78 0.05 11.67
CA GLN A 5 -8.40 -1.13 12.43
C GLN A 5 -9.63 -1.69 13.13
N ARG A 6 -10.42 -2.45 12.42
CA ARG A 6 -11.68 -2.99 12.96
C ARG A 6 -11.69 -4.48 13.14
N ASN A 7 -10.89 -5.20 12.37
CA ASN A 7 -11.03 -6.64 12.27
C ASN A 7 -9.65 -7.26 12.20
N ARG A 8 -9.47 -8.35 12.94
CA ARG A 8 -8.21 -9.07 12.95
C ARG A 8 -8.34 -10.41 12.24
N ASP A 9 -9.13 -10.43 11.18
CA ASP A 9 -9.27 -11.62 10.36
C ASP A 9 -7.92 -11.94 9.71
N ALA A 10 -7.54 -13.21 9.72
CA ALA A 10 -6.27 -13.65 9.15
C ALA A 10 -6.14 -13.26 7.68
N ALA A 11 -7.25 -13.10 6.97
CA ALA A 11 -7.21 -12.67 5.57
C ALA A 11 -6.52 -11.32 5.40
N TYR A 12 -6.54 -10.48 6.42
CA TYR A 12 -5.92 -9.15 6.35
C TYR A 12 -4.42 -9.19 6.61
N LEU A 13 -3.87 -10.37 6.82
CA LEU A 13 -2.42 -10.55 6.93
C LEU A 13 -1.87 -11.43 5.81
N GLN A 14 -2.70 -11.88 4.90
CA GLN A 14 -2.26 -12.79 3.85
C GLN A 14 -1.68 -12.04 2.64
N TYR A 15 -0.89 -12.75 1.88
CA TYR A 15 -0.38 -12.24 0.61
C TYR A 15 -1.14 -12.93 -0.53
N ASP A 16 -1.12 -12.28 -1.68
CA ASP A 16 -1.65 -12.84 -2.91
C ASP A 16 -0.86 -12.27 -4.09
N LYS A 17 -1.33 -12.49 -5.31
CA LYS A 17 -0.57 -12.04 -6.47
C LYS A 17 -0.49 -10.53 -6.62
N TYR A 18 -1.36 -9.79 -5.95
CA TYR A 18 -1.35 -8.33 -6.00
C TYR A 18 -0.69 -7.72 -4.77
N VAL A 19 -0.94 -8.32 -3.61
CA VAL A 19 -0.34 -7.88 -2.35
C VAL A 19 0.76 -8.88 -2.02
N ASP A 20 1.78 -8.88 -2.85
CA ASP A 20 2.80 -9.94 -2.87
C ASP A 20 3.99 -9.63 -1.98
N PHE A 21 3.74 -9.48 -0.68
CA PHE A 21 4.83 -9.20 0.25
C PHE A 21 5.71 -10.42 0.52
N ASP A 22 5.35 -11.58 -0.02
CA ASP A 22 6.23 -12.75 -0.04
C ASP A 22 7.39 -12.54 -1.00
N ASN A 23 7.30 -11.54 -1.87
CA ASN A 23 8.42 -11.14 -2.72
C ASN A 23 9.53 -10.58 -1.85
N PRO A 24 10.78 -11.10 -1.99
CA PRO A 24 11.89 -10.66 -1.12
C PRO A 24 12.14 -9.16 -1.14
N MET A 25 11.99 -8.52 -2.28
CA MET A 25 12.22 -7.08 -2.39
C MET A 25 11.20 -6.29 -1.55
N VAL A 26 9.95 -6.72 -1.57
CA VAL A 26 8.89 -6.07 -0.80
C VAL A 26 9.12 -6.29 0.69
N MET A 27 9.44 -7.53 1.08
CA MET A 27 9.68 -7.85 2.48
C MET A 27 10.88 -7.09 3.01
N GLU A 28 11.95 -7.01 2.24
CA GLU A 28 13.15 -6.28 2.64
C GLU A 28 12.83 -4.80 2.86
N LYS A 29 12.08 -4.20 1.94
CA LYS A 29 11.70 -2.79 2.08
C LYS A 29 10.82 -2.58 3.29
N ALA A 30 9.90 -3.50 3.54
CA ALA A 30 9.02 -3.40 4.71
C ALA A 30 9.82 -3.38 6.01
N MET A 31 10.83 -4.25 6.10
CA MET A 31 11.67 -4.31 7.30
C MET A 31 12.57 -3.10 7.41
N ASP A 32 13.13 -2.65 6.29
CA ASP A 32 14.01 -1.49 6.28
C ASP A 32 13.28 -0.22 6.74
N LEU A 33 12.07 -0.02 6.26
CA LEU A 33 11.29 1.16 6.62
C LEU A 33 10.97 1.23 8.12
N THR A 34 10.83 0.08 8.75
CA THR A 34 10.34 0.02 10.13
C THR A 34 11.40 -0.34 11.16
N LYS A 35 12.65 -0.49 10.73
CA LYS A 35 13.71 -0.97 11.63
C LYS A 35 13.95 -0.09 12.84
N ASN A 36 13.65 1.20 12.74
CA ASN A 36 13.83 2.14 13.83
C ASN A 36 12.51 2.58 14.47
N CYS A 37 11.41 1.99 14.06
CA CYS A 37 10.11 2.33 14.61
C CYS A 37 9.90 1.64 15.95
N ARG A 38 9.32 2.36 16.92
CA ARG A 38 9.13 1.87 18.28
C ARG A 38 7.71 1.40 18.55
N SER A 39 6.78 1.70 17.66
CA SER A 39 5.38 1.34 17.87
C SER A 39 4.73 1.02 16.52
N VAL A 40 3.59 0.35 16.60
CA VAL A 40 2.79 0.08 15.40
C VAL A 40 2.39 1.39 14.73
N TYR A 41 2.08 2.38 15.53
CA TYR A 41 1.67 3.68 15.01
C TYR A 41 2.77 4.32 14.17
N GLU A 42 4.01 4.27 14.67
CA GLU A 42 5.15 4.79 13.91
C GLU A 42 5.37 4.02 12.63
N LYS A 43 5.17 2.70 12.67
CA LYS A 43 5.30 1.88 11.48
C LYS A 43 4.28 2.28 10.42
N ILE A 44 3.04 2.48 10.83
CA ILE A 44 1.97 2.88 9.92
C ILE A 44 2.29 4.21 9.28
N GLU A 45 2.71 5.18 10.09
CA GLU A 45 3.07 6.50 9.58
C GLU A 45 4.21 6.43 8.58
N THR A 46 5.27 5.73 8.94
CA THR A 46 6.46 5.64 8.10
C THR A 46 6.13 5.00 6.76
N ILE A 47 5.38 3.91 6.79
CA ILE A 47 4.99 3.21 5.57
C ILE A 47 4.07 4.07 4.71
N TYR A 48 3.11 4.72 5.34
CA TYR A 48 2.16 5.56 4.63
C TYR A 48 2.86 6.70 3.89
N TYR A 49 3.77 7.39 4.59
CA TYR A 49 4.48 8.50 3.98
C TYR A 49 5.44 8.04 2.89
N PHE A 50 6.03 6.86 3.05
CA PHE A 50 6.87 6.31 2.00
C PHE A 50 6.07 6.11 0.71
N VAL A 51 4.91 5.46 0.81
CA VAL A 51 4.11 5.18 -0.38
C VAL A 51 3.59 6.48 -0.99
N ARG A 52 3.19 7.43 -0.14
CA ARG A 52 2.67 8.70 -0.63
C ARG A 52 3.74 9.53 -1.36
N ASP A 53 4.95 9.59 -0.78
CA ASP A 53 5.95 10.55 -1.21
C ASP A 53 7.00 9.98 -2.15
N GLU A 54 7.32 8.68 -2.02
CA GLU A 54 8.41 8.07 -2.80
C GLU A 54 7.91 7.31 -4.03
N ILE A 55 6.61 7.09 -4.12
CA ILE A 55 6.02 6.40 -5.27
C ILE A 55 5.24 7.40 -6.08
N ASP A 56 5.68 7.63 -7.30
CA ASP A 56 5.02 8.59 -8.18
C ASP A 56 3.64 8.09 -8.60
N HIS A 57 2.72 9.01 -8.76
CA HIS A 57 1.41 8.68 -9.28
C HIS A 57 1.47 8.66 -10.80
N THR A 58 1.05 7.56 -11.39
CA THR A 58 1.05 7.41 -12.84
C THR A 58 -0.17 8.11 -13.41
N TRP A 59 0.03 9.31 -13.88
CA TRP A 59 -1.05 10.10 -14.51
C TRP A 59 -1.02 10.01 -16.01
N ASP A 60 0.17 9.86 -16.54
CA ASP A 60 0.40 10.11 -17.94
C ASP A 60 0.19 8.85 -18.76
N ALA A 61 -0.74 8.91 -19.68
CA ALA A 61 -0.99 7.80 -20.60
C ALA A 61 0.19 7.53 -21.51
N LYS A 62 1.12 8.46 -21.61
CA LYS A 62 2.33 8.26 -22.40
C LYS A 62 3.29 7.29 -21.73
N ASP A 63 3.20 7.20 -20.42
CA ASP A 63 3.99 6.21 -19.70
C ASP A 63 3.27 4.88 -19.85
N SER A 64 3.80 4.01 -20.68
CA SER A 64 3.22 2.72 -20.92
C SER A 64 3.45 1.76 -19.76
N THR A 65 4.13 2.18 -18.72
CA THR A 65 4.40 1.34 -17.56
C THR A 65 3.15 1.16 -16.73
N ILE A 66 2.62 -0.05 -16.73
CA ILE A 66 1.47 -0.41 -15.92
C ILE A 66 1.94 -1.25 -14.76
N THR A 67 1.67 -0.78 -13.55
CA THR A 67 1.99 -1.52 -12.34
C THR A 67 0.70 -1.98 -11.68
N ILE A 68 0.69 -3.21 -11.18
CA ILE A 68 -0.47 -3.75 -10.50
C ILE A 68 -0.09 -4.28 -9.13
N SER A 69 0.87 -5.21 -9.08
CA SER A 69 1.27 -5.82 -7.82
C SER A 69 2.13 -4.88 -6.99
N ALA A 70 2.22 -5.17 -5.69
CA ALA A 70 3.05 -4.40 -4.79
C ALA A 70 4.51 -4.41 -5.24
N SER A 71 5.01 -5.56 -5.68
CA SER A 71 6.40 -5.65 -6.14
C SER A 71 6.65 -4.82 -7.40
N ASP A 72 5.69 -4.79 -8.32
CA ASP A 72 5.80 -3.95 -9.51
C ASP A 72 5.91 -2.47 -9.14
N VAL A 73 5.02 -2.02 -8.24
CA VAL A 73 5.01 -0.63 -7.82
C VAL A 73 6.32 -0.26 -7.15
N LEU A 74 6.82 -1.14 -6.30
CA LEU A 74 8.06 -0.88 -5.59
C LEU A 74 9.25 -0.83 -6.55
N GLU A 75 9.30 -1.74 -7.50
CA GLU A 75 10.40 -1.81 -8.45
C GLU A 75 10.43 -0.58 -9.35
N LYS A 76 9.29 -0.19 -9.87
CA LYS A 76 9.19 0.90 -10.84
C LYS A 76 8.94 2.25 -10.21
N LYS A 77 8.60 2.26 -8.93
CA LYS A 77 8.36 3.45 -8.12
C LYS A 77 7.29 4.35 -8.70
N THR A 78 6.29 3.73 -9.30
CA THR A 78 5.16 4.46 -9.85
C THR A 78 3.92 3.57 -9.81
N GLY A 79 2.76 4.19 -9.73
CA GLY A 79 1.49 3.48 -9.75
C GLY A 79 0.32 4.41 -9.63
N ILE A 80 -0.84 3.90 -10.02
CA ILE A 80 -2.10 4.60 -9.79
C ILE A 80 -2.58 4.30 -8.38
N SER A 81 -3.67 4.94 -7.96
CA SER A 81 -4.18 4.79 -6.59
C SER A 81 -4.38 3.33 -6.20
N TYR A 82 -4.93 2.53 -7.10
CA TYR A 82 -5.20 1.13 -6.84
C TYR A 82 -3.91 0.34 -6.57
N SER A 83 -2.91 0.49 -7.44
CA SER A 83 -1.68 -0.27 -7.30
C SER A 83 -0.82 0.25 -6.15
N LYS A 84 -0.86 1.55 -5.88
CA LYS A 84 -0.18 2.10 -4.70
C LYS A 84 -0.81 1.54 -3.42
N ALA A 85 -2.13 1.32 -3.42
CA ALA A 85 -2.79 0.70 -2.29
C ALA A 85 -2.33 -0.73 -2.07
N ASN A 86 -2.05 -1.46 -3.16
CA ASN A 86 -1.49 -2.81 -3.06
C ASN A 86 -0.12 -2.79 -2.36
N LEU A 87 0.72 -1.83 -2.72
CA LEU A 87 2.04 -1.72 -2.07
C LEU A 87 1.88 -1.35 -0.60
N LEU A 88 1.01 -0.41 -0.28
CA LEU A 88 0.78 -0.01 1.10
C LEU A 88 0.33 -1.21 1.94
N ALA A 89 -0.63 -1.97 1.43
CA ALA A 89 -1.12 -3.16 2.13
C ALA A 89 -0.01 -4.19 2.32
N ALA A 90 0.81 -4.40 1.29
CA ALA A 90 1.89 -5.37 1.36
C ALA A 90 2.92 -5.00 2.44
N LEU A 91 3.33 -3.73 2.48
CA LEU A 91 4.30 -3.28 3.47
C LEU A 91 3.74 -3.37 4.88
N MET A 92 2.46 -3.07 5.04
CA MET A 92 1.80 -3.17 6.35
C MET A 92 1.66 -4.61 6.79
N ARG A 93 1.15 -5.48 5.91
CA ARG A 93 0.96 -6.90 6.24
C ARG A 93 2.28 -7.60 6.52
N ALA A 94 3.33 -7.22 5.81
CA ALA A 94 4.67 -7.77 6.06
C ALA A 94 5.16 -7.45 7.47
N ASN A 95 4.63 -6.40 8.08
CA ASN A 95 4.93 -6.01 9.45
C ASN A 95 3.93 -6.56 10.46
N GLY A 96 3.06 -7.47 10.03
CA GLY A 96 2.05 -8.05 10.91
C GLY A 96 0.89 -7.13 11.21
N ILE A 97 0.71 -6.09 10.42
CA ILE A 97 -0.37 -5.13 10.61
C ILE A 97 -1.56 -5.55 9.75
N TYR A 98 -2.68 -5.83 10.38
CA TYR A 98 -3.89 -6.24 9.67
C TYR A 98 -4.36 -5.10 8.77
N THR A 99 -4.41 -5.35 7.48
CA THR A 99 -4.71 -4.31 6.50
C THR A 99 -5.66 -4.84 5.44
N GLY A 100 -6.76 -4.14 5.26
CA GLY A 100 -7.73 -4.43 4.22
C GLY A 100 -7.91 -3.22 3.33
N PHE A 101 -8.65 -3.42 2.25
CA PHE A 101 -8.94 -2.33 1.32
C PHE A 101 -10.30 -1.74 1.63
N CYS A 102 -10.35 -0.42 1.69
CA CYS A 102 -11.59 0.29 1.92
C CYS A 102 -11.89 1.11 0.67
N TYR A 103 -12.84 0.63 -0.11
CA TYR A 103 -13.23 1.33 -1.32
C TYR A 103 -14.31 2.33 -0.98
N GLN A 104 -14.00 3.59 -1.20
CA GLN A 104 -14.93 4.66 -0.90
C GLN A 104 -15.57 5.12 -2.20
N ARG A 105 -16.89 5.06 -2.22
CA ARG A 105 -17.63 5.62 -3.32
C ARG A 105 -17.75 7.11 -3.11
N ILE A 106 -17.07 7.87 -3.93
CA ILE A 106 -17.14 9.31 -3.84
C ILE A 106 -18.24 9.77 -4.74
N LYS A 107 -19.28 10.33 -4.15
CA LYS A 107 -20.34 10.97 -4.93
C LYS A 107 -19.92 12.38 -5.19
N ARG A 108 -19.78 12.61 -6.40
CA ARG A 108 -19.41 13.91 -6.74
C ARG A 108 -20.56 14.79 -6.76
N PHE A 109 -20.82 14.75 -6.60
CA PHE A 109 -21.67 15.48 -6.68
C PHE A 109 -22.02 15.86 -5.69
N THR A 110 -21.41 15.63 -5.33
CA THR A 110 -21.65 15.79 -4.58
C THR A 110 -21.59 16.51 -4.15
N TYR A 111 -21.10 16.58 -4.48
CA TYR A 111 -21.32 17.14 -4.39
C TYR A 111 -22.48 17.33 -4.49
N ASP A 112 -22.90 16.88 -4.82
CA ASP A 112 -23.99 16.91 -4.88
C ASP A 112 -24.61 16.49 -3.98
N ASN A 113 -24.49 16.67 -3.68
CA ASN A 113 -24.81 16.42 -2.98
C ASN A 113 -25.10 16.36 -2.61
#